data_e3aaa9c9e7080328ee411b45c44ade3c
#
_entry.id   e3aaa9c9e7080328ee411b45c44ade3c
#
_cell.length_a   1.000
_cell.length_b   1.000
_cell.length_c   1.000
_cell.angle_alpha   90.00
_cell.angle_beta   90.00
_cell.angle_gamma   90.00
#
_symmetry.space_group_name_H-M   'P 1'
#
loop_
_entity.id
_entity.type
_entity.pdbx_description
1 polymer ?
#
loop_
_entity_poly.entity_id
_entity_poly.type
_entity_poly.pdbx_seq_one_letter_code
_entity_poly.pdbx_strand_id
1 'polypeptide(L)'
;MELALKNEKVNVKTIFISYYFLIFFGIGGLFPLLSVYLSDVVKLSGAQVGIIMSISPVVMIFAQPLWGIVSDYTQKPRFVLMSTLLCTGVVGFFFSFVNDYYVFVILAAILAFFQSSLIPISDSIALNYVQKVNGDYGSIRLWGAIGFAVSVLAVGRLSEVFGLHVIFYVFAVVLVAASVLARYLPKESQTMNVRLRDGVSSLLKMPKFVLFLLITFLVFGPIFANNFYFSLYITDIGGTLTGVGIAFLLAAGSEAPFMKVANGWIRRFGMLHILILSAFISGLRWLFYFIEPPLAIVYATTIAQGFSVGLFIPAALQYVRDLAPANVRVTAVSIYAAVGNGLGSWFCTFFGGLVLEKYSIATVYGCFGVLTMFGCLFIFFLRRMEQEKESGI
;
A
#
# COMPACT_ATOMS: atom_id res chain seq x y z
N MET A 1 1.32 -40.34 13.36
CA MET A 1 1.74 -39.04 13.93
C MET A 1 2.17 -38.05 12.85
N GLU A 2 3.04 -38.40 11.89
CA GLU A 2 3.46 -37.51 10.78
C GLU A 2 2.31 -37.07 9.86
N LEU A 3 1.40 -37.94 9.49
CA LEU A 3 0.22 -37.63 8.68
C LEU A 3 -0.75 -36.64 9.37
N ALA A 4 -0.93 -36.77 10.68
CA ALA A 4 -1.76 -35.87 11.47
C ALA A 4 -1.13 -34.47 11.56
N LEU A 5 0.18 -34.37 11.78
CA LEU A 5 0.95 -33.11 11.78
C LEU A 5 0.99 -32.47 10.39
N LYS A 6 1.01 -33.26 9.31
CA LYS A 6 0.96 -32.77 7.94
C LYS A 6 -0.41 -32.19 7.58
N ASN A 7 -1.50 -32.86 8.03
CA ASN A 7 -2.87 -32.36 7.84
C ASN A 7 -3.15 -31.10 8.66
N GLU A 8 -2.64 -30.99 9.88
CA GLU A 8 -2.77 -29.80 10.73
C GLU A 8 -2.01 -28.59 10.11
N LYS A 9 -0.80 -28.81 9.61
CA LYS A 9 0.00 -27.79 8.89
C LYS A 9 -0.70 -27.28 7.62
N VAL A 10 -1.31 -28.17 6.86
CA VAL A 10 -2.06 -27.81 5.63
C VAL A 10 -3.29 -26.99 5.98
N ASN A 11 -4.00 -27.36 7.05
CA ASN A 11 -5.19 -26.62 7.48
C ASN A 11 -4.86 -25.19 7.93
N VAL A 12 -3.81 -24.99 8.73
CA VAL A 12 -3.38 -23.65 9.21
C VAL A 12 -2.92 -22.77 8.05
N LYS A 13 -2.17 -23.29 7.08
CA LYS A 13 -1.77 -22.54 5.88
C LYS A 13 -2.98 -22.08 5.08
N THR A 14 -3.99 -22.92 4.91
CA THR A 14 -5.23 -22.57 4.20
C THR A 14 -5.99 -21.46 4.94
N ILE A 15 -6.03 -21.51 6.29
CA ILE A 15 -6.62 -20.42 7.09
C ILE A 15 -5.91 -19.10 6.83
N PHE A 16 -4.56 -19.06 6.83
CA PHE A 16 -3.81 -17.85 6.49
C PHE A 16 -4.10 -17.34 5.09
N ILE A 17 -4.14 -18.23 4.09
CA ILE A 17 -4.45 -17.88 2.70
C ILE A 17 -5.82 -17.21 2.62
N SER A 18 -6.86 -17.86 3.16
CA SER A 18 -8.23 -17.33 3.17
C SER A 18 -8.33 -16.01 3.95
N TYR A 19 -7.62 -15.90 5.06
CA TYR A 19 -7.58 -14.73 5.92
C TYR A 19 -6.94 -13.52 5.19
N TYR A 20 -5.76 -13.69 4.56
CA TYR A 20 -5.13 -12.64 3.78
C TYR A 20 -5.97 -12.25 2.58
N PHE A 21 -6.57 -13.21 1.89
CA PHE A 21 -7.50 -12.94 0.81
C PHE A 21 -8.65 -12.03 1.28
N LEU A 22 -9.32 -12.37 2.39
CA LEU A 22 -10.46 -11.59 2.91
C LEU A 22 -10.05 -10.18 3.35
N ILE A 23 -8.96 -10.00 4.11
CA ILE A 23 -8.53 -8.65 4.54
C ILE A 23 -8.29 -7.77 3.33
N PHE A 24 -7.51 -8.25 2.37
CA PHE A 24 -7.17 -7.47 1.19
C PHE A 24 -8.34 -7.33 0.22
N PHE A 25 -9.27 -8.28 0.22
CA PHE A 25 -10.54 -8.15 -0.47
C PHE A 25 -11.35 -6.99 0.12
N GLY A 26 -11.45 -6.86 1.43
CA GLY A 26 -12.10 -5.71 2.08
C GLY A 26 -11.42 -4.39 1.68
N ILE A 27 -10.10 -4.30 1.83
CA ILE A 27 -9.31 -3.09 1.51
C ILE A 27 -9.48 -2.71 0.03
N GLY A 28 -9.34 -3.66 -0.89
CA GLY A 28 -9.49 -3.43 -2.33
C GLY A 28 -10.91 -3.03 -2.74
N GLY A 29 -11.94 -3.55 -2.07
CA GLY A 29 -13.33 -3.19 -2.36
C GLY A 29 -13.73 -1.79 -1.89
N LEU A 30 -13.08 -1.26 -0.86
CA LEU A 30 -13.42 0.04 -0.30
C LEU A 30 -12.56 1.17 -0.89
N PHE A 31 -11.23 1.12 -0.68
CA PHE A 31 -10.37 2.30 -0.85
C PHE A 31 -10.28 2.84 -2.27
N PRO A 32 -10.12 2.02 -3.32
CA PRO A 32 -10.10 2.53 -4.68
C PRO A 32 -11.40 3.21 -5.12
N LEU A 33 -12.55 2.74 -4.63
CA LEU A 33 -13.87 3.24 -5.02
C LEU A 33 -14.40 4.33 -4.07
N LEU A 34 -13.80 4.49 -2.89
CA LEU A 34 -14.22 5.47 -1.88
C LEU A 34 -14.11 6.91 -2.42
N SER A 35 -13.05 7.22 -3.17
CA SER A 35 -12.88 8.56 -3.77
C SER A 35 -14.00 8.89 -4.75
N VAL A 36 -14.42 7.92 -5.57
CA VAL A 36 -15.56 8.08 -6.50
C VAL A 36 -16.86 8.25 -5.70
N TYR A 37 -17.06 7.47 -4.63
CA TYR A 37 -18.23 7.64 -3.76
C TYR A 37 -18.31 9.05 -3.15
N LEU A 38 -17.21 9.55 -2.60
CA LEU A 38 -17.14 10.87 -2.00
C LEU A 38 -17.40 12.00 -3.02
N SER A 39 -16.87 11.85 -4.24
CA SER A 39 -17.05 12.81 -5.34
C SER A 39 -18.43 12.74 -5.96
N ASP A 40 -18.89 11.56 -6.35
CA ASP A 40 -20.07 11.42 -7.22
C ASP A 40 -21.37 11.25 -6.46
N VAL A 41 -21.34 10.60 -5.28
CA VAL A 41 -22.53 10.37 -4.46
C VAL A 41 -22.70 11.46 -3.42
N VAL A 42 -21.67 11.71 -2.62
CA VAL A 42 -21.70 12.72 -1.54
C VAL A 42 -21.53 14.15 -2.09
N LYS A 43 -20.94 14.28 -3.30
CA LYS A 43 -20.68 15.56 -3.96
C LYS A 43 -19.72 16.46 -3.19
N LEU A 44 -18.72 15.85 -2.56
CA LEU A 44 -17.64 16.58 -1.91
C LEU A 44 -16.69 17.19 -2.94
N SER A 45 -16.10 18.33 -2.60
CA SER A 45 -15.09 18.97 -3.43
C SER A 45 -13.78 18.18 -3.49
N GLY A 46 -12.94 18.44 -4.49
CA GLY A 46 -11.66 17.76 -4.66
C GLY A 46 -10.76 17.89 -3.42
N ALA A 47 -10.73 19.08 -2.79
CA ALA A 47 -9.98 19.30 -1.56
C ALA A 47 -10.54 18.46 -0.39
N GLN A 48 -11.84 18.39 -0.24
CA GLN A 48 -12.49 17.59 0.80
C GLN A 48 -12.21 16.10 0.62
N VAL A 49 -12.31 15.58 -0.60
CA VAL A 49 -11.94 14.20 -0.94
C VAL A 49 -10.46 13.95 -0.60
N GLY A 50 -9.55 14.82 -1.02
CA GLY A 50 -8.11 14.70 -0.73
C GLY A 50 -7.80 14.71 0.76
N ILE A 51 -8.48 15.57 1.56
CA ILE A 51 -8.33 15.60 3.01
C ILE A 51 -8.76 14.25 3.61
N ILE A 52 -9.97 13.75 3.31
CA ILE A 52 -10.48 12.49 3.86
C ILE A 52 -9.54 11.33 3.52
N MET A 53 -9.12 11.23 2.25
CA MET A 53 -8.25 10.14 1.79
C MET A 53 -6.83 10.23 2.38
N SER A 54 -6.35 11.43 2.72
CA SER A 54 -5.04 11.67 3.31
C SER A 54 -4.97 11.40 4.83
N ILE A 55 -6.10 11.25 5.51
CA ILE A 55 -6.15 10.96 6.95
C ILE A 55 -5.49 9.61 7.25
N SER A 56 -5.77 8.60 6.44
CA SER A 56 -5.29 7.23 6.70
C SER A 56 -3.77 7.14 6.80
N PRO A 57 -2.96 7.62 5.85
CA PRO A 57 -1.50 7.60 5.98
C PRO A 57 -0.96 8.31 7.22
N VAL A 58 -1.58 9.44 7.61
CA VAL A 58 -1.15 10.21 8.80
C VAL A 58 -1.44 9.43 10.08
N VAL A 59 -2.68 8.97 10.23
CA VAL A 59 -3.08 8.23 11.43
C VAL A 59 -2.26 6.95 11.59
N MET A 60 -1.95 6.25 10.49
CA MET A 60 -1.16 5.03 10.52
C MET A 60 0.25 5.23 11.09
N ILE A 61 0.89 6.38 10.86
CA ILE A 61 2.23 6.68 11.40
C ILE A 61 2.24 6.57 12.94
N PHE A 62 1.19 7.05 13.59
CA PHE A 62 1.09 7.05 15.05
C PHE A 62 0.37 5.82 15.60
N ALA A 63 -0.66 5.35 14.92
CA ALA A 63 -1.51 4.27 15.41
C ALA A 63 -0.86 2.88 15.27
N GLN A 64 -0.05 2.63 14.23
CA GLN A 64 0.65 1.34 14.07
C GLN A 64 1.57 0.99 15.24
N PRO A 65 2.47 1.89 15.71
CA PRO A 65 3.29 1.62 16.89
C PRO A 65 2.45 1.40 18.16
N LEU A 66 1.36 2.15 18.33
CA LEU A 66 0.47 1.99 19.49
C LEU A 66 -0.17 0.60 19.52
N TRP A 67 -0.67 0.12 18.37
CA TRP A 67 -1.23 -1.22 18.28
C TRP A 67 -0.18 -2.32 18.47
N GLY A 68 1.06 -2.09 18.02
CA GLY A 68 2.19 -2.95 18.33
C GLY A 68 2.41 -3.08 19.84
N ILE A 69 2.47 -1.95 20.56
CA ILE A 69 2.60 -1.91 22.03
C ILE A 69 1.42 -2.62 22.72
N VAL A 70 0.18 -2.38 22.28
CA VAL A 70 -1.02 -3.03 22.83
C VAL A 70 -0.96 -4.54 22.61
N SER A 71 -0.54 -5.00 21.43
CA SER A 71 -0.37 -6.41 21.11
C SER A 71 0.68 -7.07 21.99
N ASP A 72 1.84 -6.39 22.18
CA ASP A 72 2.95 -6.90 23.00
C ASP A 72 2.60 -6.91 24.49
N TYR A 73 1.94 -5.86 24.99
CA TYR A 73 1.51 -5.75 26.39
C TYR A 73 0.46 -6.81 26.74
N THR A 74 -0.52 -6.98 25.87
CA THR A 74 -1.61 -7.95 26.12
C THR A 74 -1.17 -9.42 25.94
N GLN A 75 -0.07 -9.68 25.21
CA GLN A 75 0.39 -11.00 24.80
C GLN A 75 -0.70 -11.83 24.08
N LYS A 76 -1.68 -11.14 23.49
CA LYS A 76 -2.83 -11.75 22.80
C LYS A 76 -3.04 -11.14 21.41
N PRO A 77 -2.03 -11.20 20.49
CA PRO A 77 -2.09 -10.55 19.18
C PRO A 77 -3.31 -10.96 18.37
N ARG A 78 -3.72 -12.23 18.46
CA ARG A 78 -4.92 -12.72 17.80
C ARG A 78 -6.20 -12.05 18.31
N PHE A 79 -6.33 -11.81 19.61
CA PHE A 79 -7.50 -11.14 20.18
C PHE A 79 -7.54 -9.66 19.75
N VAL A 80 -6.39 -8.97 19.81
CA VAL A 80 -6.25 -7.59 19.33
C VAL A 80 -6.66 -7.52 17.87
N LEU A 81 -6.14 -8.41 17.03
CA LEU A 81 -6.47 -8.48 15.61
C LEU A 81 -7.96 -8.70 15.33
N MET A 82 -8.59 -9.63 16.05
CA MET A 82 -10.03 -9.87 15.92
C MET A 82 -10.86 -8.64 16.28
N SER A 83 -10.51 -7.98 17.38
CA SER A 83 -11.23 -6.79 17.87
C SER A 83 -11.07 -5.63 16.88
N THR A 84 -9.85 -5.39 16.38
CA THR A 84 -9.60 -4.30 15.42
C THR A 84 -10.24 -4.57 14.05
N LEU A 85 -10.28 -5.82 13.57
CA LEU A 85 -11.03 -6.21 12.37
C LEU A 85 -12.52 -5.91 12.51
N LEU A 86 -13.11 -6.32 13.65
CA LEU A 86 -14.53 -6.08 13.92
C LEU A 86 -14.83 -4.58 13.98
N CYS A 87 -14.04 -3.82 14.76
CA CYS A 87 -14.20 -2.36 14.85
C CYS A 87 -14.05 -1.68 13.49
N THR A 88 -13.04 -2.08 12.68
CA THR A 88 -12.83 -1.54 11.34
C THR A 88 -14.04 -1.82 10.44
N GLY A 89 -14.59 -3.04 10.46
CA GLY A 89 -15.78 -3.40 9.70
C GLY A 89 -17.02 -2.61 10.12
N VAL A 90 -17.24 -2.48 11.42
CA VAL A 90 -18.37 -1.69 11.99
C VAL A 90 -18.25 -0.22 11.63
N VAL A 91 -17.07 0.39 11.80
CA VAL A 91 -16.85 1.79 11.43
C VAL A 91 -17.05 1.99 9.92
N GLY A 92 -16.53 1.07 9.08
CA GLY A 92 -16.75 1.11 7.64
C GLY A 92 -18.22 1.04 7.25
N PHE A 93 -19.03 0.26 7.97
CA PHE A 93 -20.47 0.20 7.75
C PHE A 93 -21.15 1.54 8.03
N PHE A 94 -20.73 2.27 9.05
CA PHE A 94 -21.31 3.58 9.40
C PHE A 94 -21.08 4.64 8.31
N PHE A 95 -20.06 4.52 7.46
CA PHE A 95 -19.88 5.43 6.31
C PHE A 95 -21.10 5.46 5.39
N SER A 96 -21.87 4.36 5.28
CA SER A 96 -23.05 4.29 4.41
C SER A 96 -24.23 5.17 4.85
N PHE A 97 -24.22 5.66 6.09
CA PHE A 97 -25.30 6.48 6.66
C PHE A 97 -24.96 7.97 6.77
N VAL A 98 -23.75 8.35 6.35
CA VAL A 98 -23.23 9.70 6.55
C VAL A 98 -23.18 10.45 5.23
N ASN A 99 -23.57 11.74 5.28
CA ASN A 99 -23.46 12.68 4.17
C ASN A 99 -22.73 13.98 4.55
N ASP A 100 -22.40 14.15 5.85
CA ASP A 100 -21.70 15.33 6.34
C ASP A 100 -20.18 15.17 6.28
N TYR A 101 -19.51 16.19 5.75
CA TYR A 101 -18.05 16.19 5.58
C TYR A 101 -17.28 15.99 6.88
N TYR A 102 -17.67 16.69 7.95
CA TYR A 102 -16.92 16.61 9.23
C TYR A 102 -17.08 15.24 9.88
N VAL A 103 -18.25 14.62 9.72
CA VAL A 103 -18.48 13.26 10.20
C VAL A 103 -17.65 12.26 9.40
N PHE A 104 -17.50 12.43 8.08
CA PHE A 104 -16.59 11.62 7.27
C PHE A 104 -15.15 11.73 7.76
N VAL A 105 -14.67 12.95 8.07
CA VAL A 105 -13.31 13.17 8.60
C VAL A 105 -13.09 12.40 9.91
N ILE A 106 -14.05 12.46 10.83
CA ILE A 106 -13.97 11.75 12.11
C ILE A 106 -14.00 10.24 11.89
N LEU A 107 -14.93 9.74 11.08
CA LEU A 107 -15.03 8.31 10.77
C LEU A 107 -13.79 7.79 10.05
N ALA A 108 -13.20 8.57 9.12
CA ALA A 108 -11.97 8.21 8.44
C ALA A 108 -10.78 8.09 9.42
N ALA A 109 -10.69 8.98 10.40
CA ALA A 109 -9.66 8.90 11.44
C ALA A 109 -9.85 7.67 12.33
N ILE A 110 -11.08 7.37 12.75
CA ILE A 110 -11.40 6.19 13.56
C ILE A 110 -11.16 4.90 12.75
N LEU A 111 -11.57 4.87 11.48
CA LEU A 111 -11.33 3.74 10.57
C LEU A 111 -9.83 3.48 10.44
N ALA A 112 -9.04 4.52 10.13
CA ALA A 112 -7.60 4.44 9.97
C ALA A 112 -6.91 3.98 11.26
N PHE A 113 -7.37 4.42 12.42
CA PHE A 113 -6.83 4.01 13.72
C PHE A 113 -6.93 2.49 13.93
N PHE A 114 -8.11 1.91 13.75
CA PHE A 114 -8.27 0.45 13.91
C PHE A 114 -7.63 -0.32 12.76
N GLN A 115 -7.76 0.15 11.52
CA GLN A 115 -7.20 -0.51 10.34
C GLN A 115 -5.68 -0.60 10.37
N SER A 116 -5.00 0.37 10.99
CA SER A 116 -3.54 0.43 11.06
C SER A 116 -2.89 -0.80 11.68
N SER A 117 -3.62 -1.53 12.53
CA SER A 117 -3.16 -2.75 13.19
C SER A 117 -3.21 -4.00 12.31
N LEU A 118 -4.11 -4.02 11.31
CA LEU A 118 -4.52 -5.25 10.63
C LEU A 118 -3.34 -5.94 9.93
N ILE A 119 -2.59 -5.21 9.11
CA ILE A 119 -1.48 -5.78 8.35
C ILE A 119 -0.29 -6.13 9.27
N PRO A 120 0.23 -5.22 10.12
CA PRO A 120 1.39 -5.51 10.95
C PRO A 120 1.20 -6.68 11.91
N ILE A 121 0.03 -6.77 12.55
CA ILE A 121 -0.25 -7.89 13.48
C ILE A 121 -0.43 -9.19 12.71
N SER A 122 -1.12 -9.17 11.57
CA SER A 122 -1.26 -10.35 10.70
C SER A 122 0.08 -10.87 10.22
N ASP A 123 0.95 -9.95 9.76
CA ASP A 123 2.28 -10.28 9.25
C ASP A 123 3.15 -10.87 10.38
N SER A 124 3.07 -10.33 11.60
CA SER A 124 3.77 -10.87 12.76
C SER A 124 3.35 -12.31 13.07
N ILE A 125 2.03 -12.59 13.10
CA ILE A 125 1.51 -13.94 13.35
C ILE A 125 1.93 -14.90 12.21
N ALA A 126 1.84 -14.45 10.95
CA ALA A 126 2.18 -15.26 9.80
C ALA A 126 3.68 -15.59 9.72
N LEU A 127 4.56 -14.61 9.97
CA LEU A 127 6.01 -14.80 9.98
C LEU A 127 6.43 -15.76 11.07
N ASN A 128 5.88 -15.66 12.28
CA ASN A 128 6.14 -16.59 13.37
C ASN A 128 5.71 -18.03 13.00
N TYR A 129 4.55 -18.20 12.38
CA TYR A 129 4.10 -19.51 11.90
C TYR A 129 5.04 -20.07 10.83
N VAL A 130 5.38 -19.26 9.83
CA VAL A 130 6.22 -19.68 8.70
C VAL A 130 7.63 -20.08 9.17
N GLN A 131 8.23 -19.37 10.12
CA GLN A 131 9.50 -19.74 10.74
C GLN A 131 9.44 -21.09 11.44
N LYS A 132 8.36 -21.40 12.17
CA LYS A 132 8.17 -22.69 12.86
C LYS A 132 8.02 -23.89 11.92
N VAL A 133 7.41 -23.67 10.74
CA VAL A 133 7.14 -24.76 9.79
C VAL A 133 8.13 -24.82 8.63
N ASN A 134 9.17 -23.96 8.63
CA ASN A 134 10.08 -23.75 7.50
C ASN A 134 9.33 -23.50 6.19
N GLY A 135 8.29 -22.65 6.26
CA GLY A 135 7.42 -22.34 5.14
C GLY A 135 7.88 -21.09 4.38
N ASP A 136 7.06 -20.66 3.42
CA ASP A 136 7.26 -19.43 2.64
C ASP A 136 6.15 -18.41 2.93
N TYR A 137 6.53 -17.27 3.52
CA TYR A 137 5.62 -16.16 3.78
C TYR A 137 5.05 -15.55 2.49
N GLY A 138 5.87 -15.47 1.44
CA GLY A 138 5.46 -14.92 0.14
C GLY A 138 4.28 -15.67 -0.45
N SER A 139 4.24 -17.00 -0.29
CA SER A 139 3.13 -17.84 -0.78
C SER A 139 1.79 -17.56 -0.06
N ILE A 140 1.83 -17.07 1.17
CA ILE A 140 0.64 -16.67 1.92
C ILE A 140 0.25 -15.23 1.52
N ARG A 141 1.22 -14.33 1.49
CA ARG A 141 1.02 -12.90 1.23
C ARG A 141 0.51 -12.62 -0.17
N LEU A 142 0.87 -13.46 -1.15
CA LEU A 142 0.39 -13.41 -2.53
C LEU A 142 -1.14 -13.43 -2.62
N TRP A 143 -1.83 -14.20 -1.77
CA TRP A 143 -3.29 -14.25 -1.74
C TRP A 143 -3.95 -12.96 -1.30
N GLY A 144 -3.22 -12.12 -0.55
CA GLY A 144 -3.64 -10.75 -0.29
C GLY A 144 -3.68 -9.91 -1.57
N ALA A 145 -2.64 -9.95 -2.39
CA ALA A 145 -2.62 -9.23 -3.67
C ALA A 145 -3.73 -9.70 -4.62
N ILE A 146 -3.96 -11.02 -4.67
CA ILE A 146 -5.06 -11.61 -5.45
C ILE A 146 -6.41 -11.13 -4.89
N GLY A 147 -6.60 -11.16 -3.57
CA GLY A 147 -7.82 -10.69 -2.90
C GLY A 147 -8.11 -9.23 -3.21
N PHE A 148 -7.11 -8.37 -3.15
CA PHE A 148 -7.23 -6.94 -3.51
C PHE A 148 -7.69 -6.77 -4.97
N ALA A 149 -6.99 -7.38 -5.92
CA ALA A 149 -7.29 -7.23 -7.35
C ALA A 149 -8.67 -7.78 -7.72
N VAL A 150 -9.03 -8.97 -7.22
CA VAL A 150 -10.36 -9.58 -7.43
C VAL A 150 -11.46 -8.72 -6.81
N SER A 151 -11.19 -8.12 -5.65
CA SER A 151 -12.15 -7.27 -4.96
C SER A 151 -12.50 -6.00 -5.73
N VAL A 152 -11.50 -5.27 -6.24
CA VAL A 152 -11.76 -4.04 -7.00
C VAL A 152 -12.67 -4.36 -8.19
N LEU A 153 -12.43 -5.49 -8.88
CA LEU A 153 -13.26 -5.92 -10.01
C LEU A 153 -14.67 -6.33 -9.55
N ALA A 154 -14.79 -7.19 -8.55
CA ALA A 154 -16.07 -7.71 -8.08
C ALA A 154 -16.95 -6.60 -7.48
N VAL A 155 -16.36 -5.78 -6.61
CA VAL A 155 -17.09 -4.69 -5.95
C VAL A 155 -17.37 -3.54 -6.93
N GLY A 156 -16.46 -3.27 -7.88
CA GLY A 156 -16.73 -2.34 -8.98
C GLY A 156 -17.95 -2.75 -9.79
N ARG A 157 -18.05 -4.03 -10.17
CA ARG A 157 -19.23 -4.56 -10.87
C ARG A 157 -20.50 -4.51 -10.02
N LEU A 158 -20.43 -4.88 -8.76
CA LEU A 158 -21.55 -4.78 -7.83
C LEU A 158 -22.02 -3.33 -7.67
N SER A 159 -21.09 -2.38 -7.62
CA SER A 159 -21.38 -0.95 -7.49
C SER A 159 -22.08 -0.38 -8.72
N GLU A 160 -21.81 -0.89 -9.92
CA GLU A 160 -22.55 -0.51 -11.14
C GLU A 160 -24.00 -0.98 -11.11
N VAL A 161 -24.27 -2.15 -10.51
CA VAL A 161 -25.63 -2.75 -10.48
C VAL A 161 -26.44 -2.21 -9.30
N PHE A 162 -25.84 -2.11 -8.11
CA PHE A 162 -26.54 -1.81 -6.86
C PHE A 162 -26.23 -0.42 -6.29
N GLY A 163 -25.37 0.35 -6.96
CA GLY A 163 -24.89 1.65 -6.49
C GLY A 163 -23.66 1.57 -5.58
N LEU A 164 -22.95 2.69 -5.48
CA LEU A 164 -21.65 2.77 -4.78
C LEU A 164 -21.72 2.50 -3.26
N HIS A 165 -22.89 2.59 -2.62
CA HIS A 165 -23.03 2.22 -1.20
C HIS A 165 -22.64 0.78 -0.89
N VAL A 166 -22.68 -0.12 -1.88
CA VAL A 166 -22.29 -1.53 -1.75
C VAL A 166 -20.85 -1.69 -1.23
N ILE A 167 -19.95 -0.75 -1.51
CA ILE A 167 -18.55 -0.80 -1.04
C ILE A 167 -18.47 -0.96 0.48
N PHE A 168 -19.33 -0.26 1.23
CA PHE A 168 -19.36 -0.29 2.69
C PHE A 168 -19.93 -1.60 3.23
N TYR A 169 -20.99 -2.12 2.59
CA TYR A 169 -21.60 -3.37 3.02
C TYR A 169 -20.67 -4.56 2.80
N VAL A 170 -20.05 -4.63 1.62
CA VAL A 170 -19.06 -5.67 1.31
C VAL A 170 -17.85 -5.58 2.26
N PHE A 171 -17.33 -4.37 2.49
CA PHE A 171 -16.24 -4.13 3.42
C PHE A 171 -16.56 -4.65 4.82
N ALA A 172 -17.72 -4.26 5.36
CA ALA A 172 -18.15 -4.67 6.69
C ALA A 172 -18.30 -6.19 6.82
N VAL A 173 -19.03 -6.82 5.88
CA VAL A 173 -19.28 -8.27 5.88
C VAL A 173 -17.96 -9.04 5.78
N VAL A 174 -17.07 -8.63 4.89
CA VAL A 174 -15.79 -9.31 4.67
C VAL A 174 -14.86 -9.17 5.87
N LEU A 175 -14.79 -7.99 6.51
CA LEU A 175 -13.96 -7.82 7.71
C LEU A 175 -14.52 -8.56 8.94
N VAL A 176 -15.83 -8.63 9.09
CA VAL A 176 -16.46 -9.48 10.11
C VAL A 176 -16.11 -10.95 9.84
N ALA A 177 -16.22 -11.43 8.60
CA ALA A 177 -15.81 -12.78 8.24
C ALA A 177 -14.32 -13.02 8.50
N ALA A 178 -13.45 -12.06 8.18
CA ALA A 178 -12.02 -12.12 8.49
C ALA A 178 -11.76 -12.17 10.01
N SER A 179 -12.52 -11.39 10.81
CA SER A 179 -12.46 -11.44 12.28
C SER A 179 -12.82 -12.82 12.83
N VAL A 180 -13.90 -13.42 12.30
CA VAL A 180 -14.29 -14.80 12.68
C VAL A 180 -13.19 -15.79 12.29
N LEU A 181 -12.64 -15.68 11.08
CA LEU A 181 -11.57 -16.57 10.59
C LEU A 181 -10.27 -16.40 11.41
N ALA A 182 -9.98 -15.19 11.87
CA ALA A 182 -8.83 -14.92 12.73
C ALA A 182 -8.80 -15.73 14.03
N ARG A 183 -9.95 -16.22 14.49
CA ARG A 183 -10.05 -17.12 15.67
C ARG A 183 -9.25 -18.42 15.51
N TYR A 184 -9.01 -18.84 14.29
CA TYR A 184 -8.30 -20.07 13.95
C TYR A 184 -6.81 -19.85 13.67
N LEU A 185 -6.34 -18.59 13.65
CA LEU A 185 -4.92 -18.28 13.55
C LEU A 185 -4.16 -18.71 14.82
N PRO A 186 -2.86 -19.02 14.74
CA PRO A 186 -2.03 -19.35 15.89
C PRO A 186 -2.06 -18.26 16.98
N LYS A 187 -2.01 -18.68 18.25
CA LYS A 187 -2.11 -17.79 19.42
C LYS A 187 -0.79 -17.11 19.79
N GLU A 188 0.32 -17.67 19.35
CA GLU A 188 1.64 -17.29 19.83
C GLU A 188 2.19 -16.03 19.11
N SER A 189 2.75 -15.13 19.90
CA SER A 189 3.57 -14.02 19.40
C SER A 189 5.00 -14.16 19.96
N GLN A 190 6.00 -13.87 19.13
CA GLN A 190 7.33 -13.53 19.63
C GLN A 190 7.44 -12.02 19.60
N THR A 191 7.78 -11.43 20.74
CA THR A 191 8.04 -10.00 20.84
C THR A 191 9.33 -9.67 20.09
N MET A 192 9.23 -8.91 18.99
CA MET A 192 10.40 -8.29 18.39
C MET A 192 10.73 -7.03 19.20
N ASN A 193 11.74 -7.13 20.08
CA ASN A 193 12.28 -5.96 20.78
C ASN A 193 13.05 -5.06 19.79
N VAL A 194 12.37 -4.10 19.18
CA VAL A 194 12.99 -3.11 18.30
C VAL A 194 13.35 -1.87 19.14
N ARG A 195 14.64 -1.69 19.44
CA ARG A 195 15.15 -0.44 20.04
C ARG A 195 15.26 0.63 18.95
N LEU A 196 14.21 1.39 18.70
CA LEU A 196 14.14 2.40 17.62
C LEU A 196 15.02 3.65 17.87
N ARG A 197 15.30 4.01 19.14
CA ARG A 197 15.76 5.35 19.49
C ARG A 197 17.21 5.69 19.12
N ASP A 198 18.13 4.73 19.22
CA ASP A 198 19.57 5.00 19.05
C ASP A 198 20.04 4.96 17.58
N GLY A 199 19.26 4.35 16.72
CA GLY A 199 19.56 4.20 15.29
C GLY A 199 19.14 5.37 14.40
N VAL A 200 18.10 6.13 14.79
CA VAL A 200 17.53 7.19 13.93
C VAL A 200 18.53 8.33 13.69
N SER A 201 19.21 8.81 14.76
CA SER A 201 20.17 9.90 14.65
C SER A 201 21.37 9.55 13.78
N SER A 202 21.87 8.31 13.85
CA SER A 202 23.00 7.86 13.03
C SER A 202 22.61 7.78 11.54
N LEU A 203 21.40 7.29 11.23
CA LEU A 203 20.91 7.18 9.87
C LEU A 203 20.66 8.54 9.22
N LEU A 204 20.06 9.48 9.96
CA LEU A 204 19.80 10.83 9.45
C LEU A 204 21.06 11.67 9.23
N LYS A 205 22.21 11.26 9.79
CA LYS A 205 23.53 11.86 9.50
C LYS A 205 24.18 11.31 8.23
N MET A 206 23.61 10.27 7.61
CA MET A 206 24.13 9.68 6.38
C MET A 206 23.53 10.39 5.15
N PRO A 207 24.27 11.20 4.39
CA PRO A 207 23.70 11.98 3.28
C PRO A 207 23.03 11.12 2.22
N LYS A 208 23.60 9.96 1.90
CA LYS A 208 23.03 9.00 0.94
C LYS A 208 21.68 8.44 1.41
N PHE A 209 21.53 8.19 2.72
CA PHE A 209 20.29 7.72 3.29
C PHE A 209 19.20 8.79 3.22
N VAL A 210 19.52 10.03 3.61
CA VAL A 210 18.59 11.17 3.54
C VAL A 210 18.18 11.46 2.11
N LEU A 211 19.12 11.45 1.16
CA LEU A 211 18.82 11.61 -0.26
C LEU A 211 17.91 10.48 -0.77
N PHE A 212 18.14 9.25 -0.33
CA PHE A 212 17.29 8.12 -0.72
C PHE A 212 15.89 8.21 -0.10
N LEU A 213 15.74 8.75 1.11
CA LEU A 213 14.43 9.06 1.68
C LEU A 213 13.66 10.09 0.85
N LEU A 214 14.37 11.13 0.36
CA LEU A 214 13.76 12.11 -0.55
C LEU A 214 13.33 11.47 -1.87
N ILE A 215 14.16 10.61 -2.46
CA ILE A 215 13.81 9.83 -3.65
C ILE A 215 12.55 8.98 -3.39
N THR A 216 12.52 8.29 -2.25
CA THR A 216 11.39 7.46 -1.84
C THR A 216 10.11 8.29 -1.72
N PHE A 217 10.18 9.46 -1.09
CA PHE A 217 9.07 10.40 -0.98
C PHE A 217 8.53 10.80 -2.35
N LEU A 218 9.41 11.19 -3.28
CA LEU A 218 9.05 11.68 -4.60
C LEU A 218 8.51 10.60 -5.55
N VAL A 219 8.93 9.35 -5.38
CA VAL A 219 8.50 8.23 -6.24
C VAL A 219 7.33 7.47 -5.63
N PHE A 220 7.39 7.12 -4.34
CA PHE A 220 6.32 6.36 -3.69
C PHE A 220 5.09 7.19 -3.38
N GLY A 221 5.26 8.49 -3.09
CA GLY A 221 4.11 9.37 -2.86
C GLY A 221 3.07 9.27 -3.98
N PRO A 222 3.43 9.53 -5.24
CA PRO A 222 2.55 9.34 -6.39
C PRO A 222 2.02 7.91 -6.56
N ILE A 223 2.87 6.88 -6.36
CA ILE A 223 2.46 5.47 -6.50
C ILE A 223 1.35 5.13 -5.51
N PHE A 224 1.46 5.53 -4.25
CA PHE A 224 0.44 5.23 -3.24
C PHE A 224 -0.79 6.11 -3.38
N ALA A 225 -0.63 7.41 -3.72
CA ALA A 225 -1.75 8.30 -3.99
C ALA A 225 -2.58 7.85 -5.20
N ASN A 226 -1.96 7.21 -6.20
CA ASN A 226 -2.67 6.63 -7.33
C ASN A 226 -3.74 5.62 -6.92
N ASN A 227 -3.57 4.87 -5.83
CA ASN A 227 -4.60 3.94 -5.35
C ASN A 227 -5.92 4.64 -4.99
N PHE A 228 -5.89 5.94 -4.72
CA PHE A 228 -7.06 6.74 -4.39
C PHE A 228 -7.60 7.53 -5.60
N TYR A 229 -6.72 8.03 -6.46
CA TYR A 229 -7.10 8.90 -7.57
C TYR A 229 -7.37 8.15 -8.87
N PHE A 230 -6.89 6.92 -9.02
CA PHE A 230 -6.98 6.20 -10.30
C PHE A 230 -8.42 5.87 -10.70
N SER A 231 -9.26 5.57 -9.72
CA SER A 231 -10.69 5.35 -9.97
C SER A 231 -11.38 6.61 -10.47
N LEU A 232 -11.11 7.77 -9.84
CA LEU A 232 -11.60 9.07 -10.31
C LEU A 232 -11.12 9.38 -11.72
N TYR A 233 -9.85 9.12 -12.02
CA TYR A 233 -9.30 9.33 -13.36
C TYR A 233 -9.99 8.47 -14.41
N ILE A 234 -10.19 7.17 -14.13
CA ILE A 234 -10.87 6.25 -15.06
C ILE A 234 -12.31 6.70 -15.31
N THR A 235 -13.05 7.08 -14.27
CA THR A 235 -14.44 7.53 -14.43
C THR A 235 -14.54 8.88 -15.14
N ASP A 236 -13.60 9.79 -14.91
CA ASP A 236 -13.54 11.10 -15.56
C ASP A 236 -13.34 11.00 -17.09
N ILE A 237 -12.47 10.09 -17.53
CA ILE A 237 -12.25 9.82 -18.97
C ILE A 237 -13.27 8.87 -19.60
N GLY A 238 -14.43 8.65 -18.94
CA GLY A 238 -15.55 7.85 -19.45
C GLY A 238 -15.47 6.34 -19.23
N GLY A 239 -14.58 5.88 -18.35
CA GLY A 239 -14.52 4.48 -17.95
C GLY A 239 -15.57 4.11 -16.91
N THR A 240 -15.75 2.80 -16.69
CA THR A 240 -16.71 2.24 -15.73
C THR A 240 -16.02 1.77 -14.44
N LEU A 241 -16.78 1.55 -13.37
CA LEU A 241 -16.25 1.00 -12.12
C LEU A 241 -15.72 -0.43 -12.30
N THR A 242 -16.35 -1.22 -13.18
CA THR A 242 -15.79 -2.53 -13.61
C THR A 242 -14.46 -2.34 -14.33
N GLY A 243 -14.34 -1.32 -15.17
CA GLY A 243 -13.10 -0.96 -15.85
C GLY A 243 -11.96 -0.58 -14.89
N VAL A 244 -12.28 0.13 -13.80
CA VAL A 244 -11.34 0.36 -12.70
C VAL A 244 -10.81 -0.97 -12.16
N GLY A 245 -11.71 -1.93 -11.90
CA GLY A 245 -11.33 -3.25 -11.41
C GLY A 245 -10.42 -4.01 -12.38
N ILE A 246 -10.71 -3.96 -13.69
CA ILE A 246 -9.86 -4.55 -14.74
C ILE A 246 -8.47 -3.93 -14.72
N ALA A 247 -8.37 -2.61 -14.61
CA ALA A 247 -7.10 -1.90 -14.57
C ALA A 247 -6.25 -2.30 -13.35
N PHE A 248 -6.84 -2.38 -12.16
CA PHE A 248 -6.14 -2.86 -10.97
C PHE A 248 -5.74 -4.32 -11.06
N LEU A 249 -6.57 -5.17 -11.67
CA LEU A 249 -6.24 -6.58 -11.91
C LEU A 249 -5.04 -6.73 -12.86
N LEU A 250 -5.00 -5.95 -13.94
CA LEU A 250 -3.87 -5.93 -14.89
C LEU A 250 -2.59 -5.41 -14.21
N ALA A 251 -2.68 -4.34 -13.40
CA ALA A 251 -1.56 -3.81 -12.65
C ALA A 251 -0.99 -4.87 -11.68
N ALA A 252 -1.82 -5.39 -10.77
CA ALA A 252 -1.39 -6.38 -9.79
C ALA A 252 -0.93 -7.70 -10.44
N GLY A 253 -1.60 -8.14 -11.50
CA GLY A 253 -1.22 -9.33 -12.26
C GLY A 253 0.15 -9.19 -12.94
N SER A 254 0.50 -7.99 -13.38
CA SER A 254 1.81 -7.72 -14.00
C SER A 254 2.94 -7.52 -12.97
N GLU A 255 2.64 -7.10 -11.73
CA GLU A 255 3.67 -6.93 -10.70
C GLU A 255 4.40 -8.24 -10.36
N ALA A 256 3.67 -9.33 -10.20
CA ALA A 256 4.23 -10.61 -9.75
C ALA A 256 5.33 -11.18 -10.67
N PRO A 257 5.18 -11.21 -12.01
CA PRO A 257 6.26 -11.59 -12.92
C PRO A 257 7.50 -10.70 -12.80
N PHE A 258 7.32 -9.37 -12.71
CA PHE A 258 8.45 -8.44 -12.58
C PHE A 258 9.16 -8.56 -11.24
N MET A 259 8.45 -8.77 -10.14
CA MET A 259 9.07 -9.06 -8.84
C MET A 259 9.93 -10.33 -8.86
N LYS A 260 9.51 -11.38 -9.58
CA LYS A 260 10.29 -12.62 -9.71
C LYS A 260 11.61 -12.41 -10.43
N VAL A 261 11.65 -11.56 -11.46
CA VAL A 261 12.86 -11.30 -12.23
C VAL A 261 13.73 -10.18 -11.62
N ALA A 262 13.20 -9.39 -10.69
CA ALA A 262 13.85 -8.22 -10.12
C ALA A 262 15.26 -8.52 -9.60
N ASN A 263 15.44 -9.57 -8.79
CA ASN A 263 16.75 -9.94 -8.24
C ASN A 263 17.78 -10.32 -9.33
N GLY A 264 17.32 -10.96 -10.40
CA GLY A 264 18.18 -11.29 -11.56
C GLY A 264 18.61 -10.04 -12.32
N TRP A 265 17.70 -9.12 -12.53
CA TRP A 265 17.96 -7.85 -13.21
C TRP A 265 18.83 -6.91 -12.36
N ILE A 266 18.60 -6.84 -11.05
CA ILE A 266 19.44 -6.07 -10.12
C ILE A 266 20.90 -6.55 -10.19
N ARG A 267 21.13 -7.87 -10.19
CA ARG A 267 22.48 -8.44 -10.32
C ARG A 267 23.11 -8.17 -11.69
N ARG A 268 22.34 -8.16 -12.77
CA ARG A 268 22.85 -7.98 -14.13
C ARG A 268 23.08 -6.52 -14.51
N PHE A 269 22.18 -5.63 -14.14
CA PHE A 269 22.21 -4.22 -14.57
C PHE A 269 22.61 -3.24 -13.47
N GLY A 270 22.66 -3.71 -12.21
CA GLY A 270 22.91 -2.88 -11.05
C GLY A 270 21.65 -2.24 -10.47
N MET A 271 21.64 -2.07 -9.16
CA MET A 271 20.46 -1.66 -8.39
C MET A 271 19.98 -0.24 -8.76
N LEU A 272 20.91 0.73 -8.84
CA LEU A 272 20.55 2.11 -9.18
C LEU A 272 20.01 2.26 -10.61
N HIS A 273 20.48 1.46 -11.57
CA HIS A 273 19.91 1.46 -12.92
C HIS A 273 18.48 0.96 -12.95
N ILE A 274 18.16 -0.08 -12.16
CA ILE A 274 16.79 -0.58 -12.03
C ILE A 274 15.89 0.46 -11.38
N LEU A 275 16.37 1.16 -10.34
CA LEU A 275 15.63 2.24 -9.70
C LEU A 275 15.37 3.41 -10.67
N ILE A 276 16.37 3.83 -11.45
CA ILE A 276 16.20 4.88 -12.48
C ILE A 276 15.16 4.47 -13.51
N LEU A 277 15.30 3.26 -14.09
CA LEU A 277 14.40 2.76 -15.12
C LEU A 277 12.96 2.67 -14.61
N SER A 278 12.77 2.14 -13.41
CA SER A 278 11.45 2.00 -12.80
C SER A 278 10.80 3.36 -12.50
N ALA A 279 11.57 4.31 -11.92
CA ALA A 279 11.09 5.65 -11.63
C ALA A 279 10.79 6.43 -12.93
N PHE A 280 11.63 6.29 -13.96
CA PHE A 280 11.44 6.94 -15.25
C PHE A 280 10.16 6.47 -15.95
N ILE A 281 9.94 5.15 -16.03
CA ILE A 281 8.72 4.59 -16.62
C ILE A 281 7.48 5.00 -15.84
N SER A 282 7.56 5.02 -14.49
CA SER A 282 6.46 5.50 -13.65
C SER A 282 6.14 6.96 -13.91
N GLY A 283 7.16 7.84 -13.92
CA GLY A 283 6.99 9.26 -14.17
C GLY A 283 6.48 9.56 -15.58
N LEU A 284 6.99 8.84 -16.60
CA LEU A 284 6.50 8.95 -17.97
C LEU A 284 5.01 8.56 -18.08
N ARG A 285 4.61 7.50 -17.39
CA ARG A 285 3.21 7.07 -17.34
C ARG A 285 2.30 8.14 -16.72
N TRP A 286 2.72 8.78 -15.62
CA TRP A 286 1.94 9.86 -15.02
C TRP A 286 1.82 11.07 -15.94
N LEU A 287 2.91 11.49 -16.60
CA LEU A 287 2.88 12.56 -17.59
C LEU A 287 2.01 12.18 -18.79
N PHE A 288 1.97 10.93 -19.17
CA PHE A 288 1.10 10.44 -20.22
C PHE A 288 -0.38 10.53 -19.83
N TYR A 289 -0.73 10.29 -18.56
CA TYR A 289 -2.10 10.47 -18.08
C TYR A 289 -2.54 11.95 -18.04
N PHE A 290 -1.59 12.86 -17.91
CA PHE A 290 -1.89 14.30 -18.00
C PHE A 290 -2.46 14.72 -19.36
N ILE A 291 -2.12 14.05 -20.44
CA ILE A 291 -2.64 14.34 -21.79
C ILE A 291 -3.94 13.57 -22.12
N GLU A 292 -4.55 12.91 -21.14
CA GLU A 292 -5.84 12.20 -21.25
C GLU A 292 -5.92 11.23 -22.44
N PRO A 293 -5.03 10.22 -22.54
CA PRO A 293 -5.04 9.29 -23.65
C PRO A 293 -6.34 8.45 -23.66
N PRO A 294 -6.72 7.88 -24.80
CA PRO A 294 -7.88 7.00 -24.90
C PRO A 294 -7.88 5.89 -23.86
N LEU A 295 -9.06 5.59 -23.29
CA LEU A 295 -9.26 4.65 -22.19
C LEU A 295 -8.60 3.28 -22.42
N ALA A 296 -8.67 2.75 -23.64
CA ALA A 296 -8.03 1.46 -23.98
C ALA A 296 -6.50 1.50 -23.79
N ILE A 297 -5.88 2.63 -24.08
CA ILE A 297 -4.43 2.83 -23.89
C ILE A 297 -4.11 2.97 -22.40
N VAL A 298 -4.97 3.66 -21.62
CA VAL A 298 -4.83 3.73 -20.16
C VAL A 298 -4.81 2.33 -19.56
N TYR A 299 -5.73 1.45 -19.93
CA TYR A 299 -5.74 0.06 -19.47
C TYR A 299 -4.46 -0.70 -19.87
N ALA A 300 -4.01 -0.57 -21.11
CA ALA A 300 -2.77 -1.21 -21.55
C ALA A 300 -1.54 -0.74 -20.76
N THR A 301 -1.47 0.55 -20.41
CA THR A 301 -0.36 1.13 -19.63
C THR A 301 -0.37 0.74 -18.16
N THR A 302 -1.42 0.09 -17.63
CA THR A 302 -1.40 -0.45 -16.27
C THR A 302 -0.36 -1.57 -16.11
N ILE A 303 0.01 -2.27 -17.18
CA ILE A 303 1.11 -3.23 -17.19
C ILE A 303 2.45 -2.53 -16.89
N ALA A 304 2.64 -1.29 -17.35
CA ALA A 304 3.82 -0.49 -17.03
C ALA A 304 3.88 -0.12 -15.53
N GLN A 305 2.73 -0.03 -14.85
CA GLN A 305 2.71 0.08 -13.38
C GLN A 305 3.29 -1.16 -12.73
N GLY A 306 2.86 -2.35 -13.14
CA GLY A 306 3.40 -3.59 -12.60
C GLY A 306 4.91 -3.70 -12.82
N PHE A 307 5.41 -3.29 -14.00
CA PHE A 307 6.84 -3.18 -14.26
C PHE A 307 7.53 -2.23 -13.27
N SER A 308 7.05 -0.99 -13.16
CA SER A 308 7.67 0.04 -12.31
C SER A 308 7.65 -0.35 -10.84
N VAL A 309 6.49 -0.72 -10.31
CA VAL A 309 6.29 -1.07 -8.89
C VAL A 309 6.98 -2.39 -8.55
N GLY A 310 6.84 -3.40 -9.42
CA GLY A 310 7.43 -4.73 -9.25
C GLY A 310 8.96 -4.75 -9.23
N LEU A 311 9.60 -3.78 -9.88
CA LEU A 311 11.07 -3.63 -9.84
C LEU A 311 11.52 -2.63 -8.78
N PHE A 312 10.82 -1.49 -8.61
CA PHE A 312 11.24 -0.43 -7.70
C PHE A 312 11.19 -0.87 -6.23
N ILE A 313 10.10 -1.52 -5.80
CA ILE A 313 9.91 -1.91 -4.39
C ILE A 313 11.04 -2.83 -3.90
N PRO A 314 11.35 -3.98 -4.55
CA PRO A 314 12.43 -4.85 -4.08
C PRO A 314 13.80 -4.19 -4.18
N ALA A 315 14.07 -3.42 -5.25
CA ALA A 315 15.34 -2.72 -5.40
C ALA A 315 15.54 -1.64 -4.33
N ALA A 316 14.52 -0.84 -4.03
CA ALA A 316 14.58 0.20 -3.01
C ALA A 316 14.75 -0.39 -1.60
N LEU A 317 14.01 -1.46 -1.29
CA LEU A 317 14.14 -2.15 0.00
C LEU A 317 15.55 -2.74 0.17
N GLN A 318 16.09 -3.38 -0.87
CA GLN A 318 17.43 -3.91 -0.85
C GLN A 318 18.46 -2.79 -0.68
N TYR A 319 18.34 -1.68 -1.42
CA TYR A 319 19.24 -0.53 -1.30
C TYR A 319 19.30 0.02 0.13
N VAL A 320 18.14 0.21 0.77
CA VAL A 320 18.08 0.67 2.17
C VAL A 320 18.76 -0.30 3.13
N ARG A 321 18.57 -1.61 2.93
CA ARG A 321 19.19 -2.65 3.78
C ARG A 321 20.70 -2.71 3.61
N ASP A 322 21.19 -2.53 2.39
CA ASP A 322 22.62 -2.57 2.07
C ASP A 322 23.34 -1.30 2.53
N LEU A 323 22.65 -0.14 2.46
CA LEU A 323 23.17 1.14 2.92
C LEU A 323 23.25 1.22 4.45
N ALA A 324 22.33 0.60 5.18
CA ALA A 324 22.22 0.71 6.62
C ALA A 324 23.20 -0.24 7.35
N PRO A 325 23.93 0.24 8.38
CA PRO A 325 24.70 -0.61 9.27
C PRO A 325 23.86 -1.75 9.87
N ALA A 326 24.46 -2.91 10.10
CA ALA A 326 23.75 -4.13 10.51
C ALA A 326 22.87 -3.96 11.76
N ASN A 327 23.31 -3.17 12.73
CA ASN A 327 22.64 -2.91 13.99
C ASN A 327 21.39 -1.98 13.87
N VAL A 328 21.22 -1.28 12.74
CA VAL A 328 20.12 -0.31 12.52
C VAL A 328 19.30 -0.59 11.25
N ARG A 329 19.51 -1.74 10.60
CA ARG A 329 18.78 -2.10 9.36
C ARG A 329 17.27 -2.08 9.50
N VAL A 330 16.73 -2.61 10.58
CA VAL A 330 15.29 -2.62 10.84
C VAL A 330 14.76 -1.20 10.96
N THR A 331 15.48 -0.34 11.71
CA THR A 331 15.12 1.07 11.85
C THR A 331 15.16 1.80 10.50
N ALA A 332 16.17 1.54 9.66
CA ALA A 332 16.27 2.13 8.33
C ALA A 332 15.09 1.76 7.42
N VAL A 333 14.70 0.48 7.41
CA VAL A 333 13.53 0.00 6.65
C VAL A 333 12.23 0.62 7.19
N SER A 334 12.11 0.77 8.51
CA SER A 334 10.93 1.40 9.11
C SER A 334 10.81 2.88 8.75
N ILE A 335 11.93 3.64 8.78
CA ILE A 335 11.95 5.06 8.36
C ILE A 335 11.62 5.17 6.87
N TYR A 336 12.22 4.33 6.02
CA TYR A 336 11.93 4.26 4.60
C TYR A 336 10.44 4.03 4.33
N ALA A 337 9.82 3.07 5.01
CA ALA A 337 8.38 2.80 4.88
C ALA A 337 7.53 3.97 5.39
N ALA A 338 7.89 4.59 6.51
CA ALA A 338 7.18 5.76 7.04
C ALA A 338 7.25 6.96 6.10
N VAL A 339 8.40 7.19 5.46
CA VAL A 339 8.56 8.28 4.49
C VAL A 339 7.80 8.00 3.19
N GLY A 340 7.89 6.79 2.63
CA GLY A 340 7.23 6.46 1.36
C GLY A 340 5.72 6.28 1.51
N ASN A 341 5.33 5.30 2.33
CA ASN A 341 3.92 4.91 2.47
C ASN A 341 3.13 5.90 3.35
N GLY A 342 3.80 6.53 4.32
CA GLY A 342 3.19 7.52 5.21
C GLY A 342 3.25 8.92 4.62
N LEU A 343 4.41 9.59 4.79
CA LEU A 343 4.57 11.02 4.47
C LEU A 343 4.39 11.34 2.98
N GLY A 344 4.97 10.53 2.08
CA GLY A 344 4.85 10.71 0.63
C GLY A 344 3.43 10.51 0.14
N SER A 345 2.78 9.43 0.59
CA SER A 345 1.38 9.15 0.27
C SER A 345 0.46 10.26 0.79
N TRP A 346 0.63 10.69 2.05
CA TRP A 346 -0.12 11.82 2.62
C TRP A 346 0.04 13.09 1.79
N PHE A 347 1.27 13.48 1.50
CA PHE A 347 1.56 14.71 0.73
C PHE A 347 0.88 14.66 -0.63
N CYS A 348 1.12 13.61 -1.41
CA CYS A 348 0.54 13.49 -2.75
C CYS A 348 -0.98 13.39 -2.74
N THR A 349 -1.58 12.74 -1.73
CA THR A 349 -3.04 12.63 -1.63
C THR A 349 -3.66 13.96 -1.20
N PHE A 350 -3.09 14.64 -0.21
CA PHE A 350 -3.59 15.92 0.25
C PHE A 350 -3.47 17.02 -0.82
N PHE A 351 -2.26 17.22 -1.35
CA PHE A 351 -2.03 18.24 -2.37
C PHE A 351 -2.68 17.88 -3.71
N GLY A 352 -2.78 16.59 -4.04
CA GLY A 352 -3.56 16.11 -5.18
C GLY A 352 -5.03 16.53 -5.09
N GLY A 353 -5.64 16.48 -3.91
CA GLY A 353 -7.00 16.98 -3.67
C GLY A 353 -7.14 18.48 -3.89
N LEU A 354 -6.15 19.29 -3.44
CA LEU A 354 -6.14 20.73 -3.68
C LEU A 354 -5.97 21.07 -5.18
N VAL A 355 -5.17 20.29 -5.90
CA VAL A 355 -5.03 20.43 -7.36
C VAL A 355 -6.32 20.03 -8.06
N LEU A 356 -6.95 18.93 -7.64
CA LEU A 356 -8.23 18.46 -8.19
C LEU A 356 -9.35 19.50 -8.00
N GLU A 357 -9.35 20.22 -6.88
CA GLU A 357 -10.33 21.29 -6.58
C GLU A 357 -10.25 22.45 -7.60
N LYS A 358 -9.04 22.84 -8.00
CA LYS A 358 -8.80 24.03 -8.83
C LYS A 358 -8.69 23.73 -10.32
N TYR A 359 -8.31 22.50 -10.67
CA TYR A 359 -7.99 22.12 -12.04
C TYR A 359 -8.75 20.81 -12.39
N SER A 360 -8.03 19.79 -12.80
CA SER A 360 -8.58 18.49 -13.20
C SER A 360 -7.81 17.33 -12.58
N ILE A 361 -8.40 16.13 -12.64
CA ILE A 361 -7.71 14.91 -12.23
C ILE A 361 -6.47 14.65 -13.12
N ALA A 362 -6.51 14.99 -14.39
CA ALA A 362 -5.35 14.89 -15.28
C ALA A 362 -4.19 15.77 -14.79
N THR A 363 -4.47 17.00 -14.31
CA THR A 363 -3.44 17.89 -13.72
C THR A 363 -2.79 17.27 -12.48
N VAL A 364 -3.55 16.52 -11.66
CA VAL A 364 -2.98 15.76 -10.52
C VAL A 364 -1.94 14.76 -11.02
N TYR A 365 -2.24 14.03 -12.10
CA TYR A 365 -1.28 13.11 -12.72
C TYR A 365 -0.07 13.83 -13.34
N GLY A 366 -0.24 15.02 -13.91
CA GLY A 366 0.87 15.87 -14.33
C GLY A 366 1.82 16.20 -13.19
N CYS A 367 1.27 16.61 -12.03
CA CYS A 367 2.06 16.85 -10.80
C CYS A 367 2.78 15.59 -10.32
N PHE A 368 2.11 14.43 -10.34
CA PHE A 368 2.73 13.15 -9.99
C PHE A 368 3.89 12.80 -10.92
N GLY A 369 3.74 13.07 -12.22
CA GLY A 369 4.79 12.88 -13.20
C GLY A 369 6.01 13.74 -12.92
N VAL A 370 5.81 15.04 -12.70
CA VAL A 370 6.88 15.96 -12.36
C VAL A 370 7.62 15.56 -11.09
N LEU A 371 6.89 15.23 -10.01
CA LEU A 371 7.50 14.77 -8.76
C LEU A 371 8.34 13.50 -8.97
N THR A 372 7.80 12.51 -9.69
CA THR A 372 8.50 11.25 -9.96
C THR A 372 9.74 11.46 -10.83
N MET A 373 9.70 12.38 -11.81
CA MET A 373 10.86 12.72 -12.63
C MET A 373 11.95 13.44 -11.83
N PHE A 374 11.59 14.30 -10.87
CA PHE A 374 12.57 14.82 -9.90
C PHE A 374 13.19 13.68 -9.06
N GLY A 375 12.38 12.72 -8.60
CA GLY A 375 12.90 11.52 -7.94
C GLY A 375 13.90 10.76 -8.80
N CYS A 376 13.60 10.57 -10.08
CA CYS A 376 14.50 9.94 -11.06
C CYS A 376 15.83 10.73 -11.20
N LEU A 377 15.76 12.06 -11.28
CA LEU A 377 16.93 12.94 -11.33
C LEU A 377 17.82 12.77 -10.08
N PHE A 378 17.21 12.72 -8.89
CA PHE A 378 17.96 12.50 -7.65
C PHE A 378 18.62 11.11 -7.56
N ILE A 379 18.05 10.07 -8.20
CA ILE A 379 18.74 8.78 -8.32
C ILE A 379 20.01 8.90 -9.16
N PHE A 380 20.01 9.72 -10.21
CA PHE A 380 21.24 10.01 -10.99
C PHE A 380 22.30 10.70 -10.13
N PHE A 381 21.93 11.66 -9.29
CA PHE A 381 22.89 12.28 -8.34
C PHE A 381 23.41 11.26 -7.34
N LEU A 382 22.55 10.42 -6.79
CA LEU A 382 22.94 9.37 -5.86
C LEU A 382 23.96 8.41 -6.52
N ARG A 383 23.73 8.04 -7.78
CA ARG A 383 24.65 7.19 -8.55
C ARG A 383 26.02 7.85 -8.73
N ARG A 384 26.09 9.16 -9.04
CA ARG A 384 27.35 9.89 -9.13
C ARG A 384 28.10 9.87 -7.81
N MET A 385 27.43 10.13 -6.69
CA MET A 385 28.02 10.05 -5.35
C MET A 385 28.59 8.65 -5.00
N GLU A 386 28.08 7.58 -5.62
CA GLU A 386 28.62 6.23 -5.42
C GLU A 386 29.86 6.02 -6.28
N GLN A 387 29.84 6.43 -7.53
CA GLN A 387 30.96 6.30 -8.46
C GLN A 387 32.20 7.11 -8.03
N GLU A 388 32.01 8.35 -7.55
CA GLU A 388 33.09 9.18 -7.02
C GLU A 388 33.79 8.54 -5.82
N LYS A 389 33.05 7.83 -4.97
CA LYS A 389 33.63 7.12 -3.83
C LYS A 389 34.41 5.87 -4.25
N GLU A 390 34.01 5.19 -5.34
CA GLU A 390 34.72 4.02 -5.88
C GLU A 390 35.98 4.42 -6.67
N SER A 391 35.96 5.59 -7.30
CA SER A 391 37.12 6.12 -8.07
C SER A 391 38.19 6.80 -7.21
N GLY A 392 37.97 6.96 -5.89
CA GLY A 392 38.95 7.54 -4.97
C GLY A 392 39.18 9.04 -5.14
N ILE A 393 38.30 9.75 -5.84
CA ILE A 393 38.25 11.22 -5.95
C ILE A 393 37.35 11.79 -4.88
#